data_b66159148056bcd1866d6bc58b018a0d
#
_entry.id   b66159148056bcd1866d6bc58b018a0d
#
_cell.length_a   1.000
_cell.length_b   1.000
_cell.length_c   1.000
_cell.angle_alpha   90.00
_cell.angle_beta   90.00
_cell.angle_gamma   90.00
#
_symmetry.space_group_name_H-M   'P 1'
#
loop_
_entity.id
_entity.type
_entity.pdbx_description
1 polymer ?
#
loop_
_entity_poly.entity_id
_entity_poly.type
_entity_poly.pdbx_seq_one_letter_code
_entity_poly.pdbx_strand_id
1 'polypeptide(L)'
;MDKEMRRPSKLTLGAVQLGLRYGIANRDGMPDESAAQEILEEAWQRGITSFDTAAAYGESERRIGAFVKRHPELASHLFIATKGALEPTVTLDDEAYKSALFERLEISKTALNVPEVPLYMAHRYEDYRRRLNAYTSFFGQAKDQGHIRLAGISLYTPEEAEEVLRLSRKAPLLDALQIPFNLFDRRFLENELLDKLKAAGFMLFIRSVYLQGLLFLSPDTLPSALREAAPLLRRLQSLSSETGVGLREMALGYAHERAAPDSILIGVETVTQLRENLDAYEKRLPSGLIEEIDHTFSKVPTPVLDPRKW
;
A
#
# COMPACT_ATOMS: atom_id res chain seq x y z
N MET A 1 19.20 4.44 -24.79
CA MET A 1 17.74 4.27 -24.88
C MET A 1 17.19 4.49 -23.51
N ASP A 2 16.58 5.65 -23.25
CA ASP A 2 15.88 5.91 -21.98
C ASP A 2 14.79 4.83 -21.85
N LYS A 3 14.94 3.95 -20.88
CA LYS A 3 13.85 3.05 -20.48
C LYS A 3 12.76 3.95 -19.93
N GLU A 4 11.70 4.16 -20.70
CA GLU A 4 10.53 4.89 -20.28
C GLU A 4 10.15 4.47 -18.86
N MET A 5 10.08 5.44 -17.94
CA MET A 5 9.86 5.16 -16.52
C MET A 5 8.46 4.58 -16.36
N ARG A 6 8.38 3.28 -16.09
CA ARG A 6 7.10 2.60 -15.86
C ARG A 6 6.42 3.23 -14.66
N ARG A 7 5.19 3.65 -14.86
CA ARG A 7 4.34 4.13 -13.77
C ARG A 7 3.44 2.99 -13.28
N PRO A 8 3.06 2.99 -12.01
CA PRO A 8 2.07 2.04 -11.50
C PRO A 8 0.71 2.27 -12.16
N SER A 9 -0.09 1.21 -12.28
CA SER A 9 -1.51 1.33 -12.60
C SER A 9 -2.24 2.09 -11.49
N LYS A 10 -3.38 2.70 -11.81
CA LYS A 10 -4.17 3.50 -10.83
C LYS A 10 -4.63 2.69 -9.61
N LEU A 11 -4.87 1.40 -9.82
CA LEU A 11 -5.02 0.44 -8.74
C LEU A 11 -3.79 -0.47 -8.70
N THR A 12 -3.30 -0.76 -7.50
CA THR A 12 -2.25 -1.73 -7.23
C THR A 12 -2.85 -2.89 -6.46
N LEU A 13 -2.60 -4.13 -6.91
CA LEU A 13 -2.99 -5.30 -6.15
C LEU A 13 -2.08 -5.45 -4.91
N GLY A 14 -2.64 -5.23 -3.72
CA GLY A 14 -1.98 -5.50 -2.45
C GLY A 14 -2.00 -7.00 -2.18
N ALA A 15 -0.83 -7.63 -2.18
CA ALA A 15 -0.69 -9.08 -2.19
C ALA A 15 -0.47 -9.70 -0.79
N VAL A 16 -0.66 -8.96 0.31
CA VAL A 16 -0.52 -9.52 1.66
C VAL A 16 -1.46 -10.70 1.88
N GLN A 17 -2.70 -10.64 1.41
CA GLN A 17 -3.66 -11.74 1.50
C GLN A 17 -3.25 -12.96 0.68
N LEU A 18 -2.47 -12.76 -0.37
CA LEU A 18 -1.92 -13.88 -1.17
C LEU A 18 -0.80 -14.63 -0.44
N GLY A 19 -0.30 -14.14 0.68
CA GLY A 19 0.79 -14.78 1.43
C GLY A 19 0.48 -15.07 2.89
N LEU A 20 -0.53 -14.42 3.45
CA LEU A 20 -0.92 -14.53 4.87
C LEU A 20 -2.44 -14.43 5.01
N ARG A 21 -2.99 -14.99 6.09
CA ARG A 21 -4.34 -14.62 6.53
C ARG A 21 -4.27 -13.20 7.08
N TYR A 22 -4.85 -12.23 6.37
CA TYR A 22 -4.76 -10.82 6.70
C TYR A 22 -6.11 -10.11 6.58
N GLY A 23 -6.36 -9.14 7.49
CA GLY A 23 -7.58 -8.35 7.54
C GLY A 23 -8.60 -8.86 8.55
N ILE A 24 -9.22 -7.92 9.30
CA ILE A 24 -10.18 -8.25 10.37
C ILE A 24 -11.53 -8.73 9.82
N ALA A 25 -11.83 -8.40 8.56
CA ALA A 25 -13.03 -8.87 7.86
C ALA A 25 -12.79 -10.15 7.05
N ASN A 26 -11.54 -10.65 7.01
CA ASN A 26 -11.19 -11.85 6.27
C ASN A 26 -11.81 -13.10 6.91
N ARG A 27 -12.79 -13.70 6.21
CA ARG A 27 -13.47 -14.95 6.60
C ARG A 27 -12.97 -16.16 5.82
N ASP A 28 -12.43 -15.94 4.62
CA ASP A 28 -12.05 -16.99 3.68
C ASP A 28 -10.63 -17.51 3.93
N GLY A 29 -9.85 -16.79 4.75
CA GLY A 29 -8.46 -17.15 5.04
C GLY A 29 -7.49 -16.70 3.95
N MET A 30 -6.35 -17.36 3.87
CA MET A 30 -5.40 -17.16 2.78
C MET A 30 -5.83 -18.02 1.58
N PRO A 31 -5.99 -17.46 0.37
CA PRO A 31 -6.27 -18.26 -0.83
C PRO A 31 -5.18 -19.31 -1.03
N ASP A 32 -5.54 -20.47 -1.57
CA ASP A 32 -4.57 -21.47 -2.00
C ASP A 32 -3.74 -20.99 -3.20
N GLU A 33 -2.80 -21.83 -3.66
CA GLU A 33 -1.93 -21.47 -4.78
C GLU A 33 -2.71 -21.21 -6.08
N SER A 34 -3.72 -22.04 -6.39
CA SER A 34 -4.53 -21.89 -7.60
C SER A 34 -5.34 -20.60 -7.56
N ALA A 35 -6.05 -20.36 -6.47
CA ALA A 35 -6.86 -19.15 -6.29
C ALA A 35 -5.99 -17.88 -6.31
N ALA A 36 -4.80 -17.92 -5.71
CA ALA A 36 -3.87 -16.80 -5.77
C ALA A 36 -3.41 -16.50 -7.21
N GLN A 37 -3.15 -17.54 -8.00
CA GLN A 37 -2.77 -17.38 -9.41
C GLN A 37 -3.94 -16.85 -10.25
N GLU A 38 -5.17 -17.30 -10.00
CA GLU A 38 -6.36 -16.79 -10.66
C GLU A 38 -6.58 -15.29 -10.37
N ILE A 39 -6.35 -14.86 -9.11
CA ILE A 39 -6.42 -13.44 -8.74
C ILE A 39 -5.37 -12.61 -9.49
N LEU A 40 -4.13 -13.07 -9.59
CA LEU A 40 -3.06 -12.38 -10.30
C LEU A 40 -3.34 -12.29 -11.81
N GLU A 41 -3.85 -13.38 -12.40
CA GLU A 41 -4.24 -13.44 -13.80
C GLU A 41 -5.40 -12.47 -14.11
N GLU A 42 -6.48 -12.51 -13.32
CA GLU A 42 -7.61 -11.58 -13.47
C GLU A 42 -7.17 -10.13 -13.30
N ALA A 43 -6.31 -9.84 -12.31
CA ALA A 43 -5.78 -8.50 -12.09
C ALA A 43 -5.05 -7.98 -13.34
N TRP A 44 -4.17 -8.79 -13.91
CA TRP A 44 -3.47 -8.46 -15.14
C TRP A 44 -4.41 -8.26 -16.32
N GLN A 45 -5.33 -9.19 -16.57
CA GLN A 45 -6.30 -9.12 -17.66
C GLN A 45 -7.21 -7.89 -17.58
N ARG A 46 -7.46 -7.41 -16.36
CA ARG A 46 -8.28 -6.22 -16.10
C ARG A 46 -7.43 -4.92 -15.99
N GLY A 47 -6.17 -4.94 -16.38
CA GLY A 47 -5.30 -3.77 -16.50
C GLY A 47 -4.60 -3.34 -15.22
N ILE A 48 -4.61 -4.15 -14.16
CA ILE A 48 -3.75 -3.92 -12.99
C ILE A 48 -2.36 -4.44 -13.32
N THR A 49 -1.44 -3.54 -13.60
CA THR A 49 -0.03 -3.86 -13.89
C THR A 49 0.88 -3.70 -12.68
N SER A 50 0.34 -3.27 -11.53
CA SER A 50 1.09 -3.00 -10.31
C SER A 50 0.73 -3.99 -9.21
N PHE A 51 1.74 -4.64 -8.61
CA PHE A 51 1.59 -5.55 -7.48
C PHE A 51 2.45 -5.05 -6.31
N ASP A 52 1.84 -4.99 -5.12
CA ASP A 52 2.53 -4.58 -3.89
C ASP A 52 2.65 -5.78 -2.94
N THR A 53 3.87 -6.07 -2.54
CA THR A 53 4.19 -7.16 -1.62
C THR A 53 5.24 -6.72 -0.58
N ALA A 54 5.73 -7.66 0.22
CA ALA A 54 6.86 -7.48 1.12
C ALA A 54 7.47 -8.84 1.48
N ALA A 55 8.75 -8.88 1.80
CA ALA A 55 9.43 -10.07 2.30
C ALA A 55 8.77 -10.67 3.57
N ALA A 56 8.07 -9.83 4.35
CA ALA A 56 7.34 -10.25 5.55
C ALA A 56 5.94 -10.81 5.28
N TYR A 57 5.48 -10.87 4.01
CA TYR A 57 4.12 -11.32 3.66
C TYR A 57 4.06 -12.81 3.28
N GLY A 58 4.78 -13.65 4.02
CA GLY A 58 4.76 -15.10 3.84
C GLY A 58 5.03 -15.54 2.39
N GLU A 59 4.08 -16.23 1.78
CA GLU A 59 4.21 -16.79 0.42
C GLU A 59 4.01 -15.76 -0.71
N SER A 60 3.73 -14.50 -0.40
CA SER A 60 3.28 -13.50 -1.38
C SER A 60 4.29 -13.26 -2.51
N GLU A 61 5.58 -13.03 -2.18
CA GLU A 61 6.63 -12.83 -3.19
C GLU A 61 6.80 -14.06 -4.08
N ARG A 62 6.80 -15.26 -3.49
CA ARG A 62 6.91 -16.52 -4.24
C ARG A 62 5.73 -16.70 -5.20
N ARG A 63 4.51 -16.38 -4.79
CA ARG A 63 3.30 -16.50 -5.63
C ARG A 63 3.33 -15.52 -6.80
N ILE A 64 3.74 -14.27 -6.56
CA ILE A 64 3.97 -13.31 -7.65
C ILE A 64 5.08 -13.81 -8.58
N GLY A 65 6.18 -14.33 -8.03
CA GLY A 65 7.28 -14.90 -8.84
C GLY A 65 6.86 -16.10 -9.67
N ALA A 66 5.97 -16.96 -9.15
CA ALA A 66 5.40 -18.08 -9.92
C ALA A 66 4.53 -17.57 -11.08
N PHE A 67 3.77 -16.48 -10.88
CA PHE A 67 3.04 -15.80 -11.95
C PHE A 67 3.99 -15.22 -13.00
N VAL A 68 5.01 -14.46 -12.59
CA VAL A 68 6.03 -13.90 -13.51
C VAL A 68 6.73 -14.99 -14.30
N LYS A 69 7.07 -16.12 -13.65
CA LYS A 69 7.74 -17.25 -14.33
C LYS A 69 6.87 -17.91 -15.40
N ARG A 70 5.54 -17.95 -15.20
CA ARG A 70 4.60 -18.48 -16.20
C ARG A 70 4.36 -17.51 -17.36
N HIS A 71 4.55 -16.21 -17.12
CA HIS A 71 4.31 -15.13 -18.07
C HIS A 71 5.56 -14.26 -18.23
N PRO A 72 6.69 -14.79 -18.73
CA PRO A 72 7.96 -14.06 -18.79
C PRO A 72 7.89 -12.79 -19.66
N GLU A 73 6.99 -12.75 -20.65
CA GLU A 73 6.68 -11.58 -21.47
C GLU A 73 6.12 -10.41 -20.66
N LEU A 74 5.44 -10.69 -19.53
CA LEU A 74 4.86 -9.67 -18.65
C LEU A 74 5.88 -9.04 -17.71
N ALA A 75 6.99 -9.71 -17.42
CA ALA A 75 8.00 -9.21 -16.46
C ALA A 75 8.46 -7.79 -16.79
N SER A 76 8.51 -7.45 -18.08
CA SER A 76 8.85 -6.10 -18.54
C SER A 76 7.70 -5.10 -18.40
N HIS A 77 6.49 -5.49 -18.16
CA HIS A 77 5.29 -4.64 -18.07
C HIS A 77 4.79 -4.47 -16.63
N LEU A 78 5.20 -5.34 -15.72
CA LEU A 78 4.77 -5.28 -14.32
C LEU A 78 5.55 -4.22 -13.53
N PHE A 79 4.84 -3.49 -12.70
CA PHE A 79 5.39 -2.61 -11.68
C PHE A 79 5.28 -3.30 -10.31
N ILE A 80 6.31 -4.06 -9.93
CA ILE A 80 6.33 -4.77 -8.65
C ILE A 80 6.97 -3.86 -7.59
N ALA A 81 6.22 -3.60 -6.53
CA ALA A 81 6.71 -2.97 -5.32
C ALA A 81 6.89 -4.01 -4.21
N THR A 82 8.08 -4.11 -3.65
CA THR A 82 8.31 -4.94 -2.46
C THR A 82 9.04 -4.17 -1.37
N LYS A 83 9.05 -4.73 -0.16
CA LYS A 83 9.55 -4.08 1.04
C LYS A 83 10.43 -5.03 1.83
N GLY A 84 11.55 -4.50 2.30
CA GLY A 84 12.44 -5.21 3.23
C GLY A 84 12.65 -4.46 4.54
N ALA A 85 12.86 -5.23 5.58
CA ALA A 85 13.35 -4.78 6.88
C ALA A 85 14.19 -5.90 7.50
N LEU A 86 15.12 -5.53 8.37
CA LEU A 86 15.82 -6.48 9.23
C LEU A 86 15.10 -6.59 10.56
N GLU A 87 15.36 -7.68 11.31
CA GLU A 87 14.81 -7.79 12.66
C GLU A 87 15.28 -6.64 13.57
N PRO A 88 14.38 -6.06 14.39
CA PRO A 88 14.70 -4.88 15.21
C PRO A 88 15.85 -5.11 16.21
N THR A 89 16.09 -6.35 16.59
CA THR A 89 17.12 -6.78 17.54
C THR A 89 18.51 -6.88 16.93
N VAL A 90 18.64 -6.74 15.62
CA VAL A 90 19.93 -6.85 14.91
C VAL A 90 20.81 -5.66 15.24
N THR A 91 21.92 -5.93 15.92
CA THR A 91 22.97 -4.94 16.25
C THR A 91 24.13 -5.08 15.27
N LEU A 92 24.08 -4.34 14.18
CA LEU A 92 25.12 -4.27 13.16
C LEU A 92 25.62 -2.82 13.04
N ASP A 93 26.85 -2.62 12.60
CA ASP A 93 27.28 -1.32 12.11
C ASP A 93 26.60 -1.00 10.77
N ASP A 94 26.78 0.21 10.24
CA ASP A 94 26.06 0.65 9.04
C ASP A 94 26.47 -0.13 7.78
N GLU A 95 27.74 -0.57 7.67
CA GLU A 95 28.21 -1.37 6.53
C GLU A 95 27.64 -2.80 6.55
N ALA A 96 27.69 -3.45 7.71
CA ALA A 96 27.09 -4.77 7.86
C ALA A 96 25.56 -4.72 7.71
N TYR A 97 24.90 -3.65 8.19
CA TYR A 97 23.47 -3.45 8.01
C TYR A 97 23.11 -3.27 6.52
N LYS A 98 23.87 -2.47 5.80
CA LYS A 98 23.75 -2.29 4.36
C LYS A 98 23.90 -3.62 3.61
N SER A 99 24.91 -4.41 3.95
CA SER A 99 25.14 -5.73 3.35
C SER A 99 23.94 -6.67 3.58
N ALA A 100 23.40 -6.69 4.79
CA ALA A 100 22.20 -7.48 5.09
C ALA A 100 20.94 -6.98 4.34
N LEU A 101 20.81 -5.68 4.05
CA LEU A 101 19.75 -5.17 3.18
C LEU A 101 19.91 -5.66 1.73
N PHE A 102 21.14 -5.74 1.21
CA PHE A 102 21.40 -6.33 -0.11
C PHE A 102 21.04 -7.81 -0.15
N GLU A 103 21.41 -8.59 0.85
CA GLU A 103 21.03 -10.00 0.96
C GLU A 103 19.49 -10.16 0.94
N ARG A 104 18.78 -9.31 1.71
CA ARG A 104 17.33 -9.32 1.72
C ARG A 104 16.71 -8.96 0.35
N LEU A 105 17.29 -7.99 -0.35
CA LEU A 105 16.87 -7.63 -1.71
C LEU A 105 17.08 -8.78 -2.69
N GLU A 106 18.22 -9.48 -2.64
CA GLU A 106 18.49 -10.63 -3.53
C GLU A 106 17.54 -11.80 -3.25
N ILE A 107 17.19 -12.05 -1.98
CA ILE A 107 16.15 -13.04 -1.63
C ILE A 107 14.81 -12.64 -2.26
N SER A 108 14.39 -11.38 -2.15
CA SER A 108 13.15 -10.87 -2.76
C SER A 108 13.17 -10.98 -4.29
N LYS A 109 14.28 -10.61 -4.94
CA LYS A 109 14.44 -10.75 -6.41
C LYS A 109 14.30 -12.19 -6.87
N THR A 110 14.92 -13.10 -6.13
CA THR A 110 14.84 -14.54 -6.39
C THR A 110 13.41 -15.05 -6.23
N ALA A 111 12.74 -14.70 -5.14
CA ALA A 111 11.36 -15.10 -4.88
C ALA A 111 10.39 -14.54 -5.93
N LEU A 112 10.57 -13.29 -6.34
CA LEU A 112 9.77 -12.60 -7.35
C LEU A 112 10.12 -13.02 -8.79
N ASN A 113 11.21 -13.75 -9.00
CA ASN A 113 11.71 -14.13 -10.32
C ASN A 113 11.94 -12.93 -11.25
N VAL A 114 12.55 -11.86 -10.73
CA VAL A 114 12.88 -10.64 -11.48
C VAL A 114 14.34 -10.26 -11.32
N PRO A 115 15.00 -9.73 -12.37
CA PRO A 115 16.38 -9.27 -12.27
C PRO A 115 16.51 -7.92 -11.58
N GLU A 116 15.47 -7.08 -11.66
CA GLU A 116 15.37 -5.73 -11.10
C GLU A 116 14.01 -5.56 -10.44
N VAL A 117 13.96 -5.00 -9.23
CA VAL A 117 12.72 -4.62 -8.56
C VAL A 117 12.36 -3.18 -8.95
N PRO A 118 11.21 -2.92 -9.59
CA PRO A 118 10.79 -1.57 -9.97
C PRO A 118 10.71 -0.58 -8.80
N LEU A 119 10.20 -1.00 -7.64
CA LEU A 119 10.17 -0.19 -6.43
C LEU A 119 10.51 -1.04 -5.20
N TYR A 120 11.61 -0.72 -4.54
CA TYR A 120 11.97 -1.34 -3.26
C TYR A 120 11.83 -0.35 -2.12
N MET A 121 11.12 -0.72 -1.05
CA MET A 121 10.80 0.18 0.05
C MET A 121 11.41 -0.29 1.38
N ALA A 122 11.83 0.68 2.20
CA ALA A 122 12.00 0.45 3.62
C ALA A 122 10.64 0.14 4.25
N HIS A 123 10.52 -1.02 4.92
CA HIS A 123 9.22 -1.47 5.42
C HIS A 123 8.80 -0.75 6.71
N ARG A 124 9.75 -0.31 7.52
CA ARG A 124 9.52 0.35 8.82
C ARG A 124 10.27 1.67 8.89
N TYR A 125 9.54 2.73 9.21
CA TYR A 125 10.11 4.07 9.34
C TYR A 125 11.16 4.16 10.45
N GLU A 126 10.93 3.53 11.61
CA GLU A 126 11.86 3.55 12.73
C GLU A 126 13.23 2.96 12.40
N ASP A 127 13.25 1.89 11.57
CA ASP A 127 14.51 1.29 11.12
C ASP A 127 15.22 2.22 10.14
N TYR A 128 14.50 2.77 9.18
CA TYR A 128 15.01 3.75 8.22
C TYR A 128 15.63 4.96 8.95
N ARG A 129 14.90 5.52 9.92
CA ARG A 129 15.34 6.68 10.69
C ARG A 129 16.60 6.37 11.52
N ARG A 130 16.63 5.23 12.21
CA ARG A 130 17.77 4.81 13.03
C ARG A 130 19.02 4.50 12.21
N ARG A 131 18.84 4.01 10.99
CA ARG A 131 19.90 3.53 10.08
C ARG A 131 19.96 4.34 8.79
N LEU A 132 19.73 5.65 8.90
CA LEU A 132 19.63 6.54 7.74
C LEU A 132 20.83 6.44 6.80
N ASN A 133 22.08 6.38 7.35
CA ASN A 133 23.28 6.26 6.53
C ASN A 133 23.34 4.93 5.78
N ALA A 134 23.01 3.82 6.44
CA ALA A 134 22.99 2.49 5.82
C ALA A 134 21.94 2.43 4.70
N TYR A 135 20.71 2.92 4.94
CA TYR A 135 19.68 2.98 3.92
C TYR A 135 20.04 3.94 2.77
N THR A 136 20.64 5.08 3.07
CA THR A 136 21.11 6.04 2.05
C THR A 136 22.12 5.39 1.12
N SER A 137 23.14 4.74 1.70
CA SER A 137 24.16 4.03 0.93
C SER A 137 23.59 2.84 0.16
N PHE A 138 22.69 2.06 0.79
CA PHE A 138 22.03 0.91 0.17
C PHE A 138 21.20 1.33 -1.05
N PHE A 139 20.27 2.29 -0.90
CA PHE A 139 19.40 2.72 -2.00
C PHE A 139 20.19 3.34 -3.16
N GLY A 140 21.21 4.17 -2.85
CA GLY A 140 22.10 4.73 -3.87
C GLY A 140 22.78 3.63 -4.68
N GLN A 141 23.50 2.73 -4.01
CA GLN A 141 24.21 1.62 -4.66
C GLN A 141 23.26 0.67 -5.41
N ALA A 142 22.10 0.34 -4.82
CA ALA A 142 21.15 -0.58 -5.44
C ALA A 142 20.55 0.01 -6.74
N LYS A 143 20.32 1.33 -6.80
CA LYS A 143 19.93 2.05 -8.04
C LYS A 143 21.07 2.04 -9.05
N ASP A 144 22.28 2.44 -8.66
CA ASP A 144 23.45 2.52 -9.54
C ASP A 144 23.80 1.17 -10.18
N GLN A 145 23.63 0.08 -9.42
CA GLN A 145 23.88 -1.29 -9.88
C GLN A 145 22.69 -1.91 -10.64
N GLY A 146 21.56 -1.22 -10.74
CA GLY A 146 20.38 -1.70 -11.45
C GLY A 146 19.62 -2.83 -10.74
N HIS A 147 19.80 -2.99 -9.43
CA HIS A 147 19.03 -3.95 -8.63
C HIS A 147 17.61 -3.46 -8.35
N ILE A 148 17.46 -2.13 -8.18
CA ILE A 148 16.17 -1.47 -8.03
C ILE A 148 16.11 -0.26 -8.96
N ARG A 149 14.90 0.12 -9.36
CA ARG A 149 14.71 1.35 -10.15
C ARG A 149 14.37 2.54 -9.27
N LEU A 150 13.43 2.36 -8.35
CA LEU A 150 12.95 3.37 -7.42
C LEU A 150 13.14 2.89 -5.99
N ALA A 151 13.43 3.84 -5.10
CA ALA A 151 13.47 3.64 -3.66
C ALA A 151 12.26 4.27 -2.99
N GLY A 152 11.71 3.64 -1.96
CA GLY A 152 10.57 4.17 -1.25
C GLY A 152 10.55 3.82 0.23
N ILE A 153 9.48 4.23 0.90
CA ILE A 153 9.25 3.92 2.30
C ILE A 153 7.76 3.82 2.62
N SER A 154 7.41 2.87 3.51
CA SER A 154 6.06 2.76 4.06
C SER A 154 5.98 3.52 5.39
N LEU A 155 5.00 4.43 5.48
CA LEU A 155 4.80 5.34 6.62
C LEU A 155 3.43 5.09 7.26
N TYR A 156 3.28 5.52 8.50
CA TYR A 156 2.05 5.41 9.26
C TYR A 156 1.47 6.75 9.71
N THR A 157 2.29 7.77 9.86
CA THR A 157 1.85 9.06 10.41
C THR A 157 2.29 10.25 9.57
N PRO A 158 1.57 11.38 9.65
CA PRO A 158 1.99 12.62 9.01
C PRO A 158 3.37 13.10 9.45
N GLU A 159 3.71 12.94 10.73
CA GLU A 159 4.99 13.38 11.29
C GLU A 159 6.17 12.62 10.65
N GLU A 160 6.00 11.31 10.39
CA GLU A 160 6.98 10.51 9.65
C GLU A 160 7.17 11.07 8.23
N ALA A 161 6.08 11.43 7.55
CA ALA A 161 6.14 11.99 6.20
C ALA A 161 6.75 13.39 6.17
N GLU A 162 6.45 14.25 7.15
CA GLU A 162 7.07 15.57 7.29
C GLU A 162 8.58 15.44 7.53
N GLU A 163 9.02 14.47 8.33
CA GLU A 163 10.44 14.23 8.53
C GLU A 163 11.11 13.74 7.25
N VAL A 164 10.50 12.79 6.52
CA VAL A 164 11.00 12.34 5.21
C VAL A 164 11.07 13.51 4.22
N LEU A 165 10.04 14.35 4.14
CA LEU A 165 10.03 15.55 3.30
C LEU A 165 11.17 16.51 3.66
N ARG A 166 11.46 16.70 4.95
CA ARG A 166 12.57 17.54 5.42
C ARG A 166 13.94 16.94 5.04
N LEU A 167 14.08 15.63 5.16
CA LEU A 167 15.31 14.91 4.80
C LEU A 167 15.56 14.94 3.29
N SER A 168 14.52 14.77 2.47
CA SER A 168 14.63 14.75 1.00
C SER A 168 15.17 16.06 0.41
N ARG A 169 14.96 17.19 1.07
CA ARG A 169 15.54 18.48 0.66
C ARG A 169 17.07 18.51 0.72
N LYS A 170 17.68 17.64 1.56
CA LYS A 170 19.13 17.56 1.72
C LYS A 170 19.74 16.45 0.85
N ALA A 171 19.00 15.38 0.66
CA ALA A 171 19.41 14.22 -0.13
C ALA A 171 18.14 13.58 -0.74
N PRO A 172 17.80 13.87 -2.00
CA PRO A 172 16.61 13.31 -2.67
C PRO A 172 16.87 11.84 -3.04
N LEU A 173 16.68 10.95 -2.09
CA LEU A 173 16.98 9.54 -2.24
C LEU A 173 15.75 8.69 -2.50
N LEU A 174 14.63 9.04 -1.85
CA LEU A 174 13.37 8.33 -1.98
C LEU A 174 12.54 8.92 -3.11
N ASP A 175 11.93 8.04 -3.91
CA ASP A 175 11.08 8.39 -5.04
C ASP A 175 9.60 8.19 -4.72
N ALA A 176 9.28 7.29 -3.75
CA ALA A 176 7.91 6.90 -3.47
C ALA A 176 7.63 6.79 -1.96
N LEU A 177 6.41 7.16 -1.59
CA LEU A 177 5.87 7.00 -0.24
C LEU A 177 4.60 6.15 -0.28
N GLN A 178 4.50 5.19 0.63
CA GLN A 178 3.28 4.42 0.83
C GLN A 178 2.66 4.82 2.17
N ILE A 179 1.48 5.45 2.13
CA ILE A 179 0.83 6.07 3.28
C ILE A 179 -0.59 5.54 3.48
N PRO A 180 -1.11 5.46 4.71
CA PRO A 180 -2.51 5.18 4.95
C PRO A 180 -3.37 6.39 4.59
N PHE A 181 -4.46 6.14 3.88
CA PHE A 181 -5.48 7.16 3.62
C PHE A 181 -6.81 6.51 3.30
N ASN A 182 -7.88 6.97 3.92
CA ASN A 182 -9.24 6.53 3.65
C ASN A 182 -10.24 7.56 4.20
N LEU A 183 -11.55 7.31 4.04
CA LEU A 183 -12.58 8.24 4.49
C LEU A 183 -12.62 8.48 6.01
N PHE A 184 -12.01 7.62 6.83
CA PHE A 184 -11.82 7.85 8.27
C PHE A 184 -10.45 8.44 8.60
N ASP A 185 -9.38 7.96 7.93
CA ASP A 185 -8.01 8.44 8.15
C ASP A 185 -7.61 9.48 7.11
N ARG A 186 -7.73 10.74 7.48
CA ARG A 186 -7.46 11.91 6.63
C ARG A 186 -6.35 12.78 7.17
N ARG A 187 -5.58 12.27 8.14
CA ARG A 187 -4.51 13.04 8.81
C ARG A 187 -3.50 13.64 7.84
N PHE A 188 -3.27 12.99 6.70
CA PHE A 188 -2.38 13.50 5.64
C PHE A 188 -2.93 14.69 4.84
N LEU A 189 -4.21 15.08 5.03
CA LEU A 189 -4.74 16.33 4.47
C LEU A 189 -4.37 17.56 5.30
N GLU A 190 -4.01 17.34 6.57
CA GLU A 190 -3.65 18.43 7.45
C GLU A 190 -2.41 19.15 6.92
N ASN A 191 -2.39 20.48 7.10
CA ASN A 191 -1.28 21.35 6.68
C ASN A 191 -0.87 21.19 5.20
N GLU A 192 -1.81 20.79 4.32
CA GLU A 192 -1.53 20.57 2.88
C GLU A 192 -0.39 19.56 2.64
N LEU A 193 -0.25 18.57 3.53
CA LEU A 193 0.90 17.66 3.51
C LEU A 193 0.95 16.84 2.21
N LEU A 194 -0.18 16.32 1.73
CA LEU A 194 -0.23 15.58 0.45
C LEU A 194 0.28 16.43 -0.71
N ASP A 195 -0.12 17.69 -0.78
CA ASP A 195 0.30 18.60 -1.86
C ASP A 195 1.79 18.93 -1.76
N LYS A 196 2.30 19.10 -0.54
CA LYS A 196 3.75 19.29 -0.30
C LYS A 196 4.57 18.06 -0.70
N LEU A 197 4.07 16.86 -0.44
CA LEU A 197 4.73 15.62 -0.83
C LEU A 197 4.76 15.47 -2.36
N LYS A 198 3.65 15.73 -3.05
CA LYS A 198 3.56 15.73 -4.52
C LYS A 198 4.47 16.79 -5.14
N ALA A 199 4.44 18.02 -4.61
CA ALA A 199 5.31 19.11 -5.07
C ALA A 199 6.80 18.80 -4.89
N ALA A 200 7.15 17.97 -3.92
CA ALA A 200 8.51 17.45 -3.73
C ALA A 200 8.88 16.31 -4.71
N GLY A 201 7.94 15.86 -5.55
CA GLY A 201 8.16 14.84 -6.57
C GLY A 201 7.97 13.40 -6.11
N PHE A 202 7.44 13.18 -4.90
CA PHE A 202 7.15 11.83 -4.45
C PHE A 202 5.98 11.20 -5.19
N MET A 203 6.16 9.96 -5.62
CA MET A 203 5.08 9.08 -6.05
C MET A 203 4.31 8.58 -4.81
N LEU A 204 2.98 8.78 -4.77
CA LEU A 204 2.15 8.45 -3.63
C LEU A 204 1.33 7.18 -3.86
N PHE A 205 1.59 6.17 -3.03
CA PHE A 205 0.78 4.96 -2.93
C PHE A 205 -0.12 5.06 -1.69
N ILE A 206 -1.44 4.98 -1.91
CA ILE A 206 -2.41 4.96 -0.82
C ILE A 206 -2.70 3.51 -0.45
N ARG A 207 -2.54 3.17 0.83
CA ARG A 207 -2.94 1.88 1.41
C ARG A 207 -4.05 2.05 2.44
N SER A 208 -4.58 0.92 2.90
CA SER A 208 -5.61 0.87 3.96
C SER A 208 -6.92 1.57 3.58
N VAL A 209 -7.26 1.59 2.28
CA VAL A 209 -8.48 2.23 1.78
C VAL A 209 -9.75 1.69 2.46
N TYR A 210 -9.74 0.41 2.86
CA TYR A 210 -10.83 -0.26 3.58
C TYR A 210 -10.53 -0.50 5.07
N LEU A 211 -9.44 0.05 5.62
CA LEU A 211 -9.02 -0.20 7.01
C LEU A 211 -9.03 -1.69 7.38
N GLN A 212 -8.29 -2.52 6.63
CA GLN A 212 -8.26 -3.98 6.81
C GLN A 212 -9.65 -4.65 6.74
N GLY A 213 -10.60 -4.03 6.06
CA GLY A 213 -11.97 -4.49 5.94
C GLY A 213 -12.93 -3.98 7.02
N LEU A 214 -12.47 -3.14 7.96
CA LEU A 214 -13.32 -2.55 9.01
C LEU A 214 -14.60 -1.93 8.45
N LEU A 215 -14.54 -1.26 7.30
CA LEU A 215 -15.69 -0.59 6.68
C LEU A 215 -16.85 -1.54 6.33
N PHE A 216 -16.57 -2.84 6.22
CA PHE A 216 -17.56 -3.87 5.85
C PHE A 216 -18.07 -4.68 7.05
N LEU A 217 -17.56 -4.42 8.26
CA LEU A 217 -18.02 -5.13 9.46
C LEU A 217 -19.36 -4.58 9.94
N SER A 218 -20.14 -5.49 10.56
CA SER A 218 -21.34 -5.08 11.30
C SER A 218 -20.94 -4.27 12.55
N PRO A 219 -21.50 -3.08 12.76
CA PRO A 219 -21.24 -2.30 13.96
C PRO A 219 -21.64 -3.00 15.27
N ASP A 220 -22.51 -4.02 15.19
CA ASP A 220 -23.03 -4.73 16.36
C ASP A 220 -22.13 -5.89 16.82
N THR A 221 -21.20 -6.32 15.97
CA THR A 221 -20.33 -7.49 16.23
C THR A 221 -18.84 -7.13 16.23
N LEU A 222 -18.51 -5.88 16.48
CA LEU A 222 -17.12 -5.43 16.50
C LEU A 222 -16.34 -6.01 17.69
N PRO A 223 -15.06 -6.33 17.50
CA PRO A 223 -14.13 -6.62 18.59
C PRO A 223 -14.11 -5.48 19.62
N SER A 224 -13.80 -5.79 20.88
CA SER A 224 -13.81 -4.80 21.98
C SER A 224 -12.90 -3.60 21.69
N ALA A 225 -11.74 -3.81 21.09
CA ALA A 225 -10.79 -2.76 20.71
C ALA A 225 -11.34 -1.79 19.65
N LEU A 226 -12.38 -2.18 18.91
CA LEU A 226 -12.96 -1.40 17.81
C LEU A 226 -14.37 -0.86 18.12
N ARG A 227 -14.84 -0.96 19.36
CA ARG A 227 -16.19 -0.48 19.72
C ARG A 227 -16.44 0.99 19.39
N GLU A 228 -15.41 1.81 19.46
CA GLU A 228 -15.48 3.25 19.10
C GLU A 228 -15.76 3.47 17.61
N ALA A 229 -15.52 2.47 16.76
CA ALA A 229 -15.87 2.53 15.34
C ALA A 229 -17.38 2.30 15.07
N ALA A 230 -18.14 1.72 16.00
CA ALA A 230 -19.53 1.37 15.78
C ALA A 230 -20.41 2.57 15.35
N PRO A 231 -20.39 3.73 16.01
CA PRO A 231 -21.18 4.90 15.54
C PRO A 231 -20.73 5.41 14.17
N LEU A 232 -19.43 5.33 13.86
CA LEU A 232 -18.90 5.74 12.57
C LEU A 232 -19.40 4.82 11.45
N LEU A 233 -19.38 3.49 11.68
CA LEU A 233 -19.87 2.51 10.71
C LEU A 233 -21.38 2.64 10.48
N ARG A 234 -22.18 2.85 11.56
CA ARG A 234 -23.62 3.11 11.40
C ARG A 234 -23.88 4.35 10.53
N ARG A 235 -23.14 5.45 10.81
CA ARG A 235 -23.31 6.67 9.98
C ARG A 235 -22.88 6.45 8.54
N LEU A 236 -21.78 5.70 8.30
CA LEU A 236 -21.35 5.35 6.95
C LEU A 236 -22.40 4.50 6.20
N GLN A 237 -23.00 3.52 6.89
CA GLN A 237 -24.09 2.71 6.33
C GLN A 237 -25.34 3.54 6.03
N SER A 238 -25.71 4.50 6.91
CA SER A 238 -26.79 5.44 6.65
C SER A 238 -26.50 6.27 5.40
N LEU A 239 -25.30 6.84 5.31
CA LEU A 239 -24.89 7.64 4.16
C LEU A 239 -24.94 6.84 2.86
N SER A 240 -24.48 5.57 2.91
CA SER A 240 -24.61 4.65 1.76
C SER A 240 -26.06 4.43 1.35
N SER A 241 -26.97 4.23 2.31
CA SER A 241 -28.38 4.04 2.05
C SER A 241 -29.07 5.32 1.54
N GLU A 242 -28.73 6.48 2.09
CA GLU A 242 -29.28 7.78 1.72
C GLU A 242 -28.88 8.20 0.30
N THR A 243 -27.66 7.90 -0.10
CA THR A 243 -27.09 8.29 -1.41
C THR A 243 -27.23 7.22 -2.49
N GLY A 244 -27.51 5.97 -2.11
CA GLY A 244 -27.48 4.82 -3.01
C GLY A 244 -26.07 4.41 -3.48
N VAL A 245 -25.00 5.00 -2.90
CA VAL A 245 -23.60 4.71 -3.24
C VAL A 245 -23.06 3.60 -2.35
N GLY A 246 -22.48 2.56 -2.94
CA GLY A 246 -21.91 1.44 -2.19
C GLY A 246 -20.68 1.82 -1.36
N LEU A 247 -20.41 1.08 -0.26
CA LEU A 247 -19.28 1.36 0.62
C LEU A 247 -17.93 1.29 -0.10
N ARG A 248 -17.76 0.35 -1.06
CA ARG A 248 -16.53 0.25 -1.88
C ARG A 248 -16.36 1.48 -2.78
N GLU A 249 -17.46 1.90 -3.41
CA GLU A 249 -17.49 3.07 -4.28
C GLU A 249 -17.12 4.33 -3.50
N MET A 250 -17.71 4.51 -2.30
CA MET A 250 -17.35 5.63 -1.42
C MET A 250 -15.88 5.60 -1.05
N ALA A 251 -15.36 4.46 -0.59
CA ALA A 251 -13.99 4.36 -0.11
C ALA A 251 -12.95 4.60 -1.22
N LEU A 252 -13.14 3.97 -2.38
CA LEU A 252 -12.23 4.11 -3.53
C LEU A 252 -12.35 5.49 -4.17
N GLY A 253 -13.57 5.96 -4.42
CA GLY A 253 -13.82 7.27 -5.01
C GLY A 253 -13.29 8.40 -4.12
N TYR A 254 -13.54 8.33 -2.80
CA TYR A 254 -13.01 9.29 -1.85
C TYR A 254 -11.47 9.33 -1.86
N ALA A 255 -10.81 8.17 -1.79
CA ALA A 255 -9.36 8.09 -1.84
C ALA A 255 -8.79 8.62 -3.17
N HIS A 256 -9.46 8.29 -4.28
CA HIS A 256 -9.07 8.74 -5.62
C HIS A 256 -9.18 10.26 -5.77
N GLU A 257 -10.34 10.82 -5.46
CA GLU A 257 -10.62 12.23 -5.70
C GLU A 257 -9.94 13.13 -4.65
N ARG A 258 -9.96 12.72 -3.38
CA ARG A 258 -9.47 13.56 -2.28
C ARG A 258 -7.95 13.55 -2.13
N ALA A 259 -7.30 12.41 -2.32
CA ALA A 259 -5.85 12.29 -2.26
C ALA A 259 -5.16 12.40 -3.61
N ALA A 260 -5.86 12.15 -4.72
CA ALA A 260 -5.32 12.11 -6.09
C ALA A 260 -3.95 11.40 -6.16
N PRO A 261 -3.84 10.13 -5.72
CA PRO A 261 -2.58 9.42 -5.63
C PRO A 261 -2.11 8.91 -7.00
N ASP A 262 -0.85 8.48 -7.08
CA ASP A 262 -0.36 7.75 -8.24
C ASP A 262 -1.02 6.37 -8.34
N SER A 263 -1.22 5.69 -7.19
CA SER A 263 -1.91 4.40 -7.12
C SER A 263 -2.58 4.14 -5.77
N ILE A 264 -3.70 3.39 -5.78
CA ILE A 264 -4.41 2.92 -4.59
C ILE A 264 -4.25 1.42 -4.46
N LEU A 265 -3.80 0.96 -3.29
CA LEU A 265 -3.66 -0.45 -2.97
C LEU A 265 -5.01 -1.06 -2.57
N ILE A 266 -5.40 -2.12 -3.28
CA ILE A 266 -6.55 -2.94 -2.95
C ILE A 266 -6.10 -4.37 -2.62
N GLY A 267 -6.47 -4.88 -1.45
CA GLY A 267 -6.27 -6.27 -1.05
C GLY A 267 -7.55 -7.08 -1.27
N VAL A 268 -7.39 -8.31 -1.72
CA VAL A 268 -8.51 -9.23 -1.98
C VAL A 268 -8.14 -10.67 -1.60
N GLU A 269 -9.13 -11.48 -1.25
CA GLU A 269 -9.01 -12.91 -1.02
C GLU A 269 -9.59 -13.73 -2.19
N THR A 270 -10.44 -13.12 -3.04
CA THR A 270 -11.12 -13.80 -4.15
C THR A 270 -11.14 -12.95 -5.42
N VAL A 271 -11.29 -13.62 -6.58
CA VAL A 271 -11.50 -12.95 -7.88
C VAL A 271 -12.76 -12.10 -7.87
N THR A 272 -13.82 -12.54 -7.18
CA THR A 272 -15.07 -11.77 -7.05
C THR A 272 -14.82 -10.42 -6.37
N GLN A 273 -14.10 -10.40 -5.25
CA GLN A 273 -13.73 -9.15 -4.56
C GLN A 273 -12.89 -8.23 -5.45
N LEU A 274 -11.99 -8.81 -6.27
CA LEU A 274 -11.20 -8.02 -7.21
C LEU A 274 -12.10 -7.33 -8.25
N ARG A 275 -13.03 -8.06 -8.86
CA ARG A 275 -13.99 -7.52 -9.84
C ARG A 275 -14.85 -6.44 -9.21
N GLU A 276 -15.41 -6.69 -8.02
CA GLU A 276 -16.19 -5.68 -7.28
C GLU A 276 -15.39 -4.39 -6.99
N ASN A 277 -14.10 -4.50 -6.69
CA ASN A 277 -13.25 -3.33 -6.48
C ASN A 277 -13.01 -2.56 -7.78
N LEU A 278 -12.79 -3.26 -8.90
CA LEU A 278 -12.62 -2.64 -10.21
C LEU A 278 -13.89 -1.91 -10.64
N ASP A 279 -15.04 -2.58 -10.55
CA ASP A 279 -16.33 -2.00 -10.89
C ASP A 279 -16.67 -0.78 -10.02
N ALA A 280 -16.30 -0.83 -8.74
CA ALA A 280 -16.48 0.29 -7.82
C ALA A 280 -15.57 1.49 -8.14
N TYR A 281 -14.34 1.23 -8.57
CA TYR A 281 -13.37 2.28 -8.91
C TYR A 281 -13.74 3.06 -10.18
N GLU A 282 -14.42 2.43 -11.12
CA GLU A 282 -14.89 3.09 -12.36
C GLU A 282 -16.03 4.08 -12.14
N LYS A 283 -16.71 3.99 -10.98
CA LYS A 283 -17.85 4.86 -10.67
C LYS A 283 -17.38 6.18 -10.06
N ARG A 284 -17.97 7.27 -10.52
CA ARG A 284 -17.77 8.59 -9.95
C ARG A 284 -18.72 8.82 -8.78
N LEU A 285 -18.20 9.48 -7.74
CA LEU A 285 -19.05 9.88 -6.63
C LEU A 285 -20.00 11.03 -7.05
N PRO A 286 -21.22 11.06 -6.51
CA PRO A 286 -22.11 12.20 -6.69
C PRO A 286 -21.48 13.51 -6.19
N SER A 287 -21.85 14.62 -6.86
CA SER A 287 -21.41 15.94 -6.43
C SER A 287 -21.82 16.22 -4.97
N GLY A 288 -20.90 16.76 -4.18
CA GLY A 288 -21.12 17.08 -2.77
C GLY A 288 -20.90 15.93 -1.78
N LEU A 289 -20.80 14.68 -2.27
CA LEU A 289 -20.60 13.52 -1.37
C LEU A 289 -19.22 13.55 -0.69
N ILE A 290 -18.19 14.04 -1.35
CA ILE A 290 -16.86 14.21 -0.76
C ILE A 290 -16.89 15.17 0.42
N GLU A 291 -17.54 16.33 0.25
CA GLU A 291 -17.69 17.34 1.29
C GLU A 291 -18.55 16.82 2.46
N GLU A 292 -19.57 16.03 2.15
CA GLU A 292 -20.40 15.38 3.17
C GLU A 292 -19.62 14.36 3.99
N ILE A 293 -18.78 13.53 3.34
CA ILE A 293 -17.86 12.60 4.01
C ILE A 293 -16.88 13.38 4.89
N ASP A 294 -16.30 14.47 4.38
CA ASP A 294 -15.38 15.33 5.13
C ASP A 294 -16.03 15.93 6.37
N HIS A 295 -17.27 16.37 6.25
CA HIS A 295 -18.03 16.92 7.40
C HIS A 295 -18.40 15.83 8.40
N THR A 296 -18.97 14.72 7.90
CA THR A 296 -19.50 13.62 8.71
C THR A 296 -18.43 12.96 9.56
N PHE A 297 -17.26 12.71 8.99
CA PHE A 297 -16.16 12.02 9.65
C PHE A 297 -15.02 12.96 10.06
N SER A 298 -15.32 14.21 10.38
CA SER A 298 -14.33 15.21 10.79
C SER A 298 -13.57 14.85 12.08
N LYS A 299 -14.14 13.99 12.91
CA LYS A 299 -13.54 13.53 14.17
C LYS A 299 -13.62 12.01 14.26
N VAL A 300 -12.51 11.34 14.05
CA VAL A 300 -12.37 9.89 14.19
C VAL A 300 -11.38 9.59 15.31
N PRO A 301 -11.73 8.73 16.29
CA PRO A 301 -10.81 8.37 17.37
C PRO A 301 -9.52 7.73 16.84
N THR A 302 -8.37 8.17 17.34
CA THR A 302 -7.05 7.68 16.91
C THR A 302 -6.90 6.15 16.97
N PRO A 303 -7.44 5.44 18.00
CA PRO A 303 -7.38 3.98 18.02
C PRO A 303 -8.00 3.31 16.80
N VAL A 304 -9.06 3.91 16.20
CA VAL A 304 -9.71 3.38 14.99
C VAL A 304 -8.81 3.52 13.76
N LEU A 305 -7.91 4.51 13.74
CA LEU A 305 -7.07 4.84 12.58
C LEU A 305 -5.81 3.98 12.49
N ASP A 306 -5.40 3.33 13.57
CA ASP A 306 -4.13 2.61 13.64
C ASP A 306 -4.32 1.11 13.85
N PRO A 307 -4.35 0.30 12.76
CA PRO A 307 -4.54 -1.14 12.85
C PRO A 307 -3.48 -1.90 13.67
N ARG A 308 -2.34 -1.27 13.99
CA ARG A 308 -1.32 -1.87 14.87
C ARG A 308 -1.77 -1.95 16.34
N LYS A 309 -2.87 -1.26 16.66
CA LYS A 309 -3.44 -1.19 18.03
C LYS A 309 -4.69 -2.05 18.25
N TRP A 310 -5.10 -2.77 17.23
CA TRP A 310 -6.32 -3.60 17.22
C TRP A 310 -6.10 -5.00 17.83
#